data_687795fcfc1f27ac7417938a885bfe92
#
_entry.id   687795fcfc1f27ac7417938a885bfe92
#
_cell.length_a   1.000
_cell.length_b   1.000
_cell.length_c   1.000
_cell.angle_alpha   90.00
_cell.angle_beta   90.00
_cell.angle_gamma   90.00
#
_symmetry.space_group_name_H-M   'P 1'
#
loop_
_entity.id
_entity.type
_entity.pdbx_description
1 polymer ?
#
loop_
_entity_poly.entity_id
_entity_poly.type
_entity_poly.pdbx_seq_one_letter_code
_entity_poly.pdbx_strand_id
1 'polypeptide(L)'
;YKYIKEAIKAYPELYFAKLVILGEGDSEEILLPKFLECCGNNVDVSGISIVPLGGRHVNHFWRLLNDLNIPHITLLDLDREREGGGWGRIKYVLKQLIANGHPKEELLKLKSGKVMTDDELEKMNDWDIHKEESMQPWIKYLEKFNVFFSVPLDIDFLMLENFGEKYKGLLEEKEGPRLMIEKEGKKEQKKIIDIEGIEEKPDEYKERIQEDIRNTLKKEGGDGSTYNEEQKKLMVWYNYFFLNRGKPSTHILALSKMDEFDLLFNIPLEIERLIRAAERILNKK
;
A
#
# COMPACT_ATOMS: atom_id res chain seq x y z
N TYR A 1 -6.16 18.94 20.32
CA TYR A 1 -6.33 20.33 19.80
C TYR A 1 -5.13 20.78 18.94
N LYS A 2 -3.88 20.54 19.38
CA LYS A 2 -2.68 20.99 18.65
C LYS A 2 -2.54 20.31 17.28
N TYR A 3 -2.69 18.99 17.22
CA TYR A 3 -2.59 18.21 15.98
C TYR A 3 -3.70 18.54 14.97
N ILE A 4 -4.92 18.74 15.44
CA ILE A 4 -6.04 19.17 14.60
C ILE A 4 -5.73 20.52 13.95
N LYS A 5 -5.24 21.47 14.74
CA LYS A 5 -4.87 22.81 14.24
C LYS A 5 -3.71 22.76 13.25
N GLU A 6 -2.76 21.85 13.43
CA GLU A 6 -1.63 21.65 12.51
C GLU A 6 -2.09 20.96 11.21
N ALA A 7 -2.94 19.94 11.28
CA ALA A 7 -3.53 19.28 10.10
C ALA A 7 -4.34 20.26 9.25
N ILE A 8 -5.18 21.07 9.88
CA ILE A 8 -5.98 22.10 9.19
C ILE A 8 -5.09 23.18 8.54
N LYS A 9 -3.97 23.53 9.18
CA LYS A 9 -3.03 24.50 8.57
C LYS A 9 -2.27 23.92 7.39
N ALA A 10 -1.96 22.63 7.44
CA ALA A 10 -1.26 21.93 6.37
C ALA A 10 -2.18 21.68 5.16
N TYR A 11 -3.47 21.42 5.41
CA TYR A 11 -4.45 21.04 4.39
C TYR A 11 -5.73 21.89 4.54
N PRO A 12 -5.70 23.19 4.23
CA PRO A 12 -6.87 24.06 4.36
C PRO A 12 -8.02 23.69 3.42
N GLU A 13 -7.73 22.99 2.32
CA GLU A 13 -8.71 22.47 1.37
C GLU A 13 -9.68 21.44 1.99
N LEU A 14 -9.33 20.82 3.10
CA LEU A 14 -10.20 19.88 3.83
C LEU A 14 -11.56 20.48 4.17
N TYR A 15 -11.64 21.79 4.43
CA TYR A 15 -12.90 22.46 4.73
C TYR A 15 -13.87 22.51 3.56
N PHE A 16 -13.37 22.42 2.34
CA PHE A 16 -14.17 22.50 1.11
C PHE A 16 -14.35 21.15 0.44
N ALA A 17 -13.71 20.11 0.97
CA ALA A 17 -13.77 18.78 0.41
C ALA A 17 -15.16 18.17 0.58
N LYS A 18 -15.70 17.58 -0.49
CA LYS A 18 -16.88 16.73 -0.45
C LYS A 18 -16.56 15.31 0.01
N LEU A 19 -15.31 14.89 -0.24
CA LEU A 19 -14.75 13.62 0.15
C LEU A 19 -13.25 13.78 0.39
N VAL A 20 -12.75 13.19 1.46
CA VAL A 20 -11.30 13.11 1.72
C VAL A 20 -10.84 11.66 1.55
N ILE A 21 -9.77 11.46 0.81
CA ILE A 21 -9.05 10.18 0.74
C ILE A 21 -7.75 10.34 1.51
N LEU A 22 -7.61 9.57 2.58
CA LEU A 22 -6.40 9.54 3.40
C LEU A 22 -5.48 8.44 2.88
N GLY A 23 -4.23 8.77 2.55
CA GLY A 23 -3.17 7.84 2.19
C GLY A 23 -2.06 7.83 3.24
N GLU A 24 -1.15 6.86 3.23
CA GLU A 24 -0.05 6.84 4.21
C GLU A 24 1.04 7.88 3.89
N GLY A 25 1.31 8.15 2.60
CA GLY A 25 2.40 9.01 2.21
C GLY A 25 2.27 9.65 0.82
N ASP A 26 3.41 10.09 0.30
CA ASP A 26 3.50 10.84 -0.95
C ASP A 26 3.11 10.00 -2.19
N SER A 27 3.27 8.68 -2.13
CA SER A 27 2.91 7.79 -3.24
C SER A 27 1.42 7.83 -3.53
N GLU A 28 0.57 7.78 -2.50
CA GLU A 28 -0.88 7.91 -2.65
C GLU A 28 -1.27 9.27 -3.21
N GLU A 29 -0.62 10.34 -2.73
CA GLU A 29 -0.88 11.71 -3.20
C GLU A 29 -0.55 11.87 -4.69
N ILE A 30 0.46 11.16 -5.21
CA ILE A 30 0.86 11.17 -6.62
C ILE A 30 -0.02 10.25 -7.47
N LEU A 31 -0.30 9.03 -6.99
CA LEU A 31 -0.92 7.98 -7.80
C LEU A 31 -2.44 8.06 -7.84
N LEU A 32 -3.09 8.30 -6.68
CA LEU A 32 -4.55 8.26 -6.60
C LEU A 32 -5.26 9.29 -7.48
N PRO A 33 -4.77 10.55 -7.64
CA PRO A 33 -5.37 11.50 -8.58
C PRO A 33 -5.44 10.96 -10.00
N LYS A 34 -4.38 10.27 -10.45
CA LYS A 34 -4.31 9.73 -11.81
C LYS A 34 -5.31 8.60 -12.04
N PHE A 35 -5.43 7.69 -11.09
CA PHE A 35 -6.44 6.63 -11.16
C PHE A 35 -7.87 7.18 -11.10
N LEU A 36 -8.13 8.19 -10.26
CA LEU A 36 -9.42 8.86 -10.18
C LEU A 36 -9.77 9.55 -11.51
N GLU A 37 -8.83 10.29 -12.10
CA GLU A 37 -9.00 10.96 -13.39
C GLU A 37 -9.35 9.96 -14.50
N CYS A 38 -8.59 8.87 -14.62
CA CYS A 38 -8.85 7.82 -15.61
C CYS A 38 -10.22 7.17 -15.45
N CYS A 39 -10.75 7.07 -14.22
CA CYS A 39 -12.09 6.58 -13.93
C CYS A 39 -13.18 7.69 -14.08
N GLY A 40 -12.86 8.83 -14.64
CA GLY A 40 -13.81 9.93 -14.89
C GLY A 40 -14.06 10.84 -13.68
N ASN A 41 -13.28 10.72 -12.62
CA ASN A 41 -13.40 11.52 -11.41
C ASN A 41 -12.26 12.54 -11.34
N ASN A 42 -12.41 13.68 -12.01
CA ASN A 42 -11.44 14.76 -11.84
C ASN A 42 -11.47 15.27 -10.38
N VAL A 43 -10.33 15.21 -9.70
CA VAL A 43 -10.20 15.47 -8.26
C VAL A 43 -10.68 16.87 -7.90
N ASP A 44 -10.26 17.89 -8.68
CA ASP A 44 -10.60 19.29 -8.43
C ASP A 44 -12.09 19.56 -8.63
N VAL A 45 -12.67 19.02 -9.71
CA VAL A 45 -14.09 19.22 -10.03
C VAL A 45 -15.01 18.44 -9.10
N SER A 46 -14.61 17.24 -8.71
CA SER A 46 -15.40 16.37 -7.84
C SER A 46 -15.37 16.81 -6.37
N GLY A 47 -14.43 17.67 -5.98
CA GLY A 47 -14.24 18.10 -4.60
C GLY A 47 -13.65 17.00 -3.73
N ILE A 48 -12.76 16.20 -4.30
CA ILE A 48 -11.99 15.18 -3.58
C ILE A 48 -10.67 15.79 -3.14
N SER A 49 -10.29 15.62 -1.89
CA SER A 49 -8.96 15.94 -1.38
C SER A 49 -8.23 14.67 -1.02
N ILE A 50 -6.99 14.52 -1.48
CA ILE A 50 -6.13 13.41 -1.12
C ILE A 50 -5.10 13.93 -0.13
N VAL A 51 -5.02 13.32 1.05
CA VAL A 51 -4.22 13.82 2.16
C VAL A 51 -3.32 12.71 2.69
N PRO A 52 -1.99 12.89 2.62
CA PRO A 52 -1.05 11.96 3.24
C PRO A 52 -1.08 12.07 4.75
N LEU A 53 -1.14 10.93 5.43
CA LEU A 53 -1.17 10.86 6.89
C LEU A 53 0.20 11.17 7.53
N GLY A 54 1.28 11.11 6.76
CA GLY A 54 2.64 11.33 7.24
C GLY A 54 3.07 10.33 8.33
N GLY A 55 2.47 9.15 8.32
CA GLY A 55 2.64 8.09 9.31
C GLY A 55 1.29 7.52 9.77
N ARG A 56 1.31 6.67 10.80
CA ARG A 56 0.15 5.84 11.24
C ARG A 56 -0.90 6.56 12.10
N HIS A 57 -1.09 7.85 11.94
CA HIS A 57 -1.94 8.64 12.84
C HIS A 57 -3.36 8.88 12.33
N VAL A 58 -4.02 7.83 11.83
CA VAL A 58 -5.39 7.92 11.28
C VAL A 58 -6.40 8.50 12.27
N ASN A 59 -6.26 8.22 13.57
CA ASN A 59 -7.23 8.59 14.59
C ASN A 59 -7.47 10.10 14.70
N HIS A 60 -6.45 10.92 14.48
CA HIS A 60 -6.59 12.38 14.54
C HIS A 60 -7.39 12.91 13.36
N PHE A 61 -7.09 12.40 12.15
CA PHE A 61 -7.83 12.77 10.95
C PHE A 61 -9.26 12.23 10.97
N TRP A 62 -9.47 11.00 11.41
CA TRP A 62 -10.83 10.44 11.50
C TRP A 62 -11.71 11.23 12.45
N ARG A 63 -11.21 11.61 13.64
CA ARG A 63 -11.96 12.48 14.57
C ARG A 63 -12.27 13.82 13.95
N LEU A 64 -11.26 14.47 13.35
CA LEU A 64 -11.46 15.76 12.70
C LEU A 64 -12.53 15.70 11.59
N LEU A 65 -12.41 14.73 10.69
CA LEU A 65 -13.34 14.60 9.57
C LEU A 65 -14.75 14.21 10.02
N ASN A 66 -14.86 13.37 11.06
CA ASN A 66 -16.14 13.05 11.69
C ASN A 66 -16.76 14.28 12.36
N ASP A 67 -15.99 15.06 13.12
CA ASP A 67 -16.48 16.29 13.79
C ASP A 67 -16.94 17.34 12.76
N LEU A 68 -16.30 17.38 11.59
CA LEU A 68 -16.67 18.26 10.48
C LEU A 68 -17.76 17.68 9.56
N ASN A 69 -18.22 16.45 9.80
CA ASN A 69 -19.15 15.70 8.94
C ASN A 69 -18.64 15.58 7.49
N ILE A 70 -17.34 15.45 7.30
CA ILE A 70 -16.74 15.26 5.99
C ILE A 70 -16.56 13.75 5.74
N PRO A 71 -17.20 13.17 4.71
CA PRO A 71 -17.00 11.78 4.34
C PRO A 71 -15.53 11.52 4.01
N HIS A 72 -15.02 10.38 4.42
CA HIS A 72 -13.64 10.01 4.14
C HIS A 72 -13.46 8.52 3.85
N ILE A 73 -12.42 8.22 3.11
CA ILE A 73 -11.90 6.89 2.81
C ILE A 73 -10.45 6.86 3.24
N THR A 74 -9.96 5.73 3.68
CA THR A 74 -8.56 5.58 4.08
C THR A 74 -7.93 4.41 3.33
N LEU A 75 -6.78 4.63 2.72
CA LEU A 75 -5.91 3.60 2.14
C LEU A 75 -4.67 3.46 3.02
N LEU A 76 -4.42 2.26 3.51
CA LEU A 76 -3.28 1.93 4.36
C LEU A 76 -2.44 0.84 3.70
N ASP A 77 -1.16 0.80 4.03
CA ASP A 77 -0.30 -0.32 3.67
C ASP A 77 -0.62 -1.53 4.55
N LEU A 78 -0.74 -2.72 3.95
CA LEU A 78 -0.89 -3.94 4.74
C LEU A 78 0.43 -4.33 5.40
N ASP A 79 1.55 -4.04 4.74
CA ASP A 79 2.90 -4.31 5.24
C ASP A 79 3.09 -5.79 5.64
N ARG A 80 2.53 -6.74 4.88
CA ARG A 80 2.59 -8.16 5.23
C ARG A 80 4.03 -8.59 5.44
N GLU A 81 4.31 -9.30 6.52
CA GLU A 81 5.63 -9.69 7.02
C GLU A 81 6.57 -8.55 7.45
N ARG A 82 6.20 -7.28 7.36
CA ARG A 82 6.92 -6.22 8.07
C ARG A 82 6.51 -6.21 9.55
N GLU A 83 7.39 -5.75 10.44
CA GLU A 83 7.07 -5.62 11.87
C GLU A 83 5.79 -4.79 12.09
N GLY A 84 4.85 -5.36 12.82
CA GLY A 84 3.53 -4.75 13.06
C GLY A 84 2.63 -4.69 11.82
N GLY A 85 3.01 -5.33 10.72
CA GLY A 85 2.22 -5.48 9.49
C GLY A 85 1.20 -6.61 9.57
N GLY A 86 0.50 -6.84 8.45
CA GLY A 86 -0.49 -7.90 8.34
C GLY A 86 -1.58 -7.81 9.41
N TRP A 87 -1.67 -8.80 10.29
CA TRP A 87 -2.62 -8.82 11.39
C TRP A 87 -2.49 -7.64 12.35
N GLY A 88 -1.28 -7.12 12.53
CA GLY A 88 -1.04 -5.93 13.33
C GLY A 88 -1.72 -4.68 12.75
N ARG A 89 -1.73 -4.54 11.43
CA ARG A 89 -2.43 -3.45 10.74
C ARG A 89 -3.94 -3.58 10.86
N ILE A 90 -4.48 -4.78 10.67
CA ILE A 90 -5.91 -5.05 10.83
C ILE A 90 -6.34 -4.75 12.27
N LYS A 91 -5.60 -5.27 13.27
CA LYS A 91 -5.84 -4.96 14.68
C LYS A 91 -5.83 -3.45 14.95
N TYR A 92 -4.84 -2.75 14.44
CA TYR A 92 -4.74 -1.30 14.60
C TYR A 92 -5.99 -0.59 14.10
N VAL A 93 -6.47 -0.92 12.89
CA VAL A 93 -7.68 -0.33 12.32
C VAL A 93 -8.91 -0.63 13.16
N LEU A 94 -9.10 -1.87 13.59
CA LEU A 94 -10.22 -2.25 14.46
C LEU A 94 -10.22 -1.42 15.75
N LYS A 95 -9.07 -1.24 16.40
CA LYS A 95 -8.94 -0.41 17.60
C LYS A 95 -9.26 1.06 17.32
N GLN A 96 -8.84 1.59 16.17
CA GLN A 96 -9.16 2.97 15.81
C GLN A 96 -10.64 3.17 15.50
N LEU A 97 -11.30 2.21 14.82
CA LEU A 97 -12.75 2.27 14.58
C LEU A 97 -13.54 2.25 15.89
N ILE A 98 -13.17 1.36 16.83
CA ILE A 98 -13.79 1.34 18.18
C ILE A 98 -13.58 2.68 18.89
N ALA A 99 -12.36 3.23 18.85
CA ALA A 99 -12.06 4.52 19.47
C ALA A 99 -12.81 5.71 18.84
N ASN A 100 -13.26 5.56 17.59
CA ASN A 100 -14.08 6.52 16.88
C ASN A 100 -15.60 6.24 16.98
N GLY A 101 -16.01 5.36 17.89
CA GLY A 101 -17.41 5.16 18.26
C GLY A 101 -18.15 4.06 17.51
N HIS A 102 -17.46 3.27 16.68
CA HIS A 102 -18.09 2.09 16.07
C HIS A 102 -18.36 1.01 17.11
N PRO A 103 -19.55 0.35 17.07
CA PRO A 103 -19.91 -0.68 18.04
C PRO A 103 -18.94 -1.86 18.00
N LYS A 104 -18.35 -2.16 19.16
CA LYS A 104 -17.38 -3.25 19.30
C LYS A 104 -17.99 -4.62 18.96
N GLU A 105 -19.25 -4.82 19.33
CA GLU A 105 -20.00 -6.06 19.07
C GLU A 105 -20.20 -6.32 17.58
N GLU A 106 -20.25 -5.28 16.77
CA GLU A 106 -20.32 -5.40 15.31
C GLU A 106 -18.95 -5.67 14.72
N LEU A 107 -17.95 -4.84 15.08
CA LEU A 107 -16.58 -4.90 14.53
C LEU A 107 -15.87 -6.21 14.85
N LEU A 108 -16.06 -6.76 16.05
CA LEU A 108 -15.35 -7.94 16.53
C LEU A 108 -16.14 -9.24 16.40
N LYS A 109 -17.26 -9.22 15.66
CA LYS A 109 -18.07 -10.40 15.45
C LYS A 109 -17.42 -11.36 14.44
N LEU A 110 -17.11 -12.56 14.90
CA LEU A 110 -16.58 -13.64 14.07
C LEU A 110 -17.67 -14.30 13.23
N LYS A 111 -17.28 -15.04 12.19
CA LYS A 111 -18.21 -15.85 11.37
C LYS A 111 -19.02 -16.83 12.20
N SER A 112 -18.49 -17.32 13.31
CA SER A 112 -19.20 -18.19 14.28
C SER A 112 -20.31 -17.51 15.06
N GLY A 113 -20.44 -16.18 14.95
CA GLY A 113 -21.34 -15.36 15.76
C GLY A 113 -20.77 -14.91 17.10
N LYS A 114 -19.64 -15.48 17.54
CA LYS A 114 -18.93 -15.05 18.75
C LYS A 114 -18.33 -13.67 18.54
N VAL A 115 -18.39 -12.82 19.55
CA VAL A 115 -17.67 -11.53 19.58
C VAL A 115 -16.31 -11.75 20.25
N MET A 116 -15.23 -11.31 19.61
CA MET A 116 -13.89 -11.37 20.19
C MET A 116 -13.81 -10.52 21.46
N THR A 117 -13.10 -11.02 22.45
CA THR A 117 -12.74 -10.26 23.65
C THR A 117 -11.58 -9.30 23.38
N ASP A 118 -11.32 -8.36 24.30
CA ASP A 118 -10.17 -7.47 24.19
C ASP A 118 -8.85 -8.23 24.18
N ASP A 119 -8.73 -9.29 25.00
CA ASP A 119 -7.54 -10.14 25.03
C ASP A 119 -7.32 -10.89 23.70
N GLU A 120 -8.38 -11.36 23.06
CA GLU A 120 -8.30 -12.00 21.74
C GLU A 120 -7.89 -10.98 20.66
N LEU A 121 -8.42 -9.75 20.72
CA LEU A 121 -8.00 -8.66 19.83
C LEU A 121 -6.54 -8.30 20.05
N GLU A 122 -6.07 -8.19 21.29
CA GLU A 122 -4.66 -7.89 21.57
C GLU A 122 -3.71 -8.98 21.04
N LYS A 123 -4.11 -10.22 21.08
CA LYS A 123 -3.35 -11.36 20.55
C LYS A 123 -3.45 -11.55 19.04
N MET A 124 -4.17 -10.68 18.33
CA MET A 124 -4.34 -10.80 16.87
C MET A 124 -3.00 -10.74 16.11
N ASN A 125 -1.97 -10.09 16.65
CA ASN A 125 -0.61 -10.12 16.08
C ASN A 125 0.00 -11.51 16.01
N ASP A 126 -0.42 -12.40 16.90
CA ASP A 126 0.11 -13.75 17.02
C ASP A 126 -0.62 -14.74 16.08
N TRP A 127 -1.62 -14.24 15.33
CA TRP A 127 -2.33 -15.08 14.38
C TRP A 127 -1.42 -15.45 13.21
N ASP A 128 -1.58 -16.70 12.75
CA ASP A 128 -0.77 -17.26 11.68
C ASP A 128 -0.90 -16.45 10.39
N ILE A 129 0.19 -15.80 9.99
CA ILE A 129 0.26 -14.96 8.80
C ILE A 129 0.20 -15.77 7.50
N HIS A 130 0.54 -17.06 7.54
CA HIS A 130 0.49 -17.94 6.38
C HIS A 130 -0.94 -18.38 6.02
N LYS A 131 -1.92 -18.11 6.89
CA LYS A 131 -3.33 -18.31 6.59
C LYS A 131 -3.91 -17.09 5.88
N GLU A 132 -3.45 -16.83 4.67
CA GLU A 132 -3.93 -15.71 3.86
C GLU A 132 -5.45 -15.72 3.68
N GLU A 133 -6.05 -16.89 3.50
CA GLU A 133 -7.51 -17.05 3.37
C GLU A 133 -8.28 -16.51 4.59
N SER A 134 -7.65 -16.52 5.77
CA SER A 134 -8.27 -15.96 6.98
C SER A 134 -8.12 -14.44 7.10
N MET A 135 -7.11 -13.83 6.47
CA MET A 135 -6.87 -12.39 6.48
C MET A 135 -7.76 -11.65 5.47
N GLN A 136 -7.93 -12.16 4.26
CA GLN A 136 -8.73 -11.55 3.20
C GLN A 136 -10.18 -11.19 3.61
N PRO A 137 -10.93 -12.04 4.32
CA PRO A 137 -12.25 -11.67 4.82
C PRO A 137 -12.25 -10.46 5.75
N TRP A 138 -11.21 -10.27 6.56
CA TRP A 138 -11.06 -9.11 7.44
C TRP A 138 -10.78 -7.83 6.64
N ILE A 139 -9.90 -7.91 5.65
CA ILE A 139 -9.60 -6.79 4.75
C ILE A 139 -10.89 -6.34 4.05
N LYS A 140 -11.63 -7.27 3.43
CA LYS A 140 -12.92 -6.97 2.79
C LYS A 140 -13.99 -6.48 3.77
N TYR A 141 -13.95 -6.93 5.01
CA TYR A 141 -14.88 -6.46 6.03
C TYR A 141 -14.61 -4.99 6.38
N LEU A 142 -13.35 -4.60 6.50
CA LEU A 142 -12.95 -3.23 6.81
C LEU A 142 -13.28 -2.24 5.67
N GLU A 143 -13.37 -2.70 4.43
CA GLU A 143 -13.86 -1.88 3.31
C GLU A 143 -15.28 -1.33 3.54
N LYS A 144 -16.12 -2.01 4.34
CA LYS A 144 -17.46 -1.52 4.73
C LYS A 144 -17.40 -0.25 5.58
N PHE A 145 -16.29 -0.03 6.24
CA PHE A 145 -15.98 1.15 7.04
C PHE A 145 -15.10 2.16 6.29
N ASN A 146 -15.03 2.02 4.96
CA ASN A 146 -14.21 2.84 4.07
C ASN A 146 -12.70 2.78 4.39
N VAL A 147 -12.21 1.66 4.90
CA VAL A 147 -10.79 1.41 5.11
C VAL A 147 -10.32 0.31 4.16
N PHE A 148 -9.38 0.67 3.31
CA PHE A 148 -8.78 -0.17 2.28
C PHE A 148 -7.31 -0.42 2.59
N PHE A 149 -6.77 -1.50 2.04
CA PHE A 149 -5.35 -1.83 2.19
C PHE A 149 -4.70 -2.06 0.84
N SER A 150 -3.47 -1.56 0.68
CA SER A 150 -2.55 -1.99 -0.38
C SER A 150 -2.00 -3.37 -0.01
N VAL A 151 -2.38 -4.40 -0.77
CA VAL A 151 -2.05 -5.81 -0.51
C VAL A 151 -1.11 -6.30 -1.59
N PRO A 152 -0.02 -7.02 -1.28
CA PRO A 152 0.36 -7.56 0.04
C PRO A 152 1.21 -6.62 0.90
N LEU A 153 1.82 -5.60 0.33
CA LEU A 153 2.82 -4.76 1.01
C LEU A 153 2.32 -3.31 1.14
N ASP A 154 2.62 -2.50 0.14
CA ASP A 154 2.29 -1.08 0.04
C ASP A 154 1.87 -0.73 -1.41
N ILE A 155 1.46 0.52 -1.63
CA ILE A 155 1.03 0.99 -2.96
C ILE A 155 2.16 0.93 -3.98
N ASP A 156 3.41 1.14 -3.56
CA ASP A 156 4.57 1.08 -4.46
C ASP A 156 4.76 -0.34 -5.02
N PHE A 157 4.55 -1.34 -4.17
CA PHE A 157 4.60 -2.74 -4.57
C PHE A 157 3.44 -3.10 -5.51
N LEU A 158 2.23 -2.63 -5.23
CA LEU A 158 1.09 -2.77 -6.15
C LEU A 158 1.38 -2.18 -7.53
N MET A 159 2.05 -1.03 -7.58
CA MET A 159 2.43 -0.42 -8.85
C MET A 159 3.42 -1.28 -9.62
N LEU A 160 4.38 -1.91 -8.95
CA LEU A 160 5.30 -2.85 -9.64
C LEU A 160 4.60 -4.13 -10.12
N GLU A 161 3.67 -4.68 -9.36
CA GLU A 161 2.91 -5.87 -9.77
C GLU A 161 2.09 -5.61 -11.03
N ASN A 162 1.50 -4.43 -11.16
CA ASN A 162 0.56 -4.13 -12.24
C ASN A 162 1.21 -3.37 -13.41
N PHE A 163 2.29 -2.62 -13.17
CA PHE A 163 2.94 -1.74 -14.16
C PHE A 163 4.46 -1.96 -14.25
N GLY A 164 4.97 -3.10 -13.80
CA GLY A 164 6.42 -3.35 -13.71
C GLY A 164 7.20 -3.03 -14.97
N GLU A 165 6.66 -3.35 -16.15
CA GLU A 165 7.30 -3.07 -17.43
C GLU A 165 7.42 -1.57 -17.73
N LYS A 166 6.45 -0.75 -17.27
CA LYS A 166 6.52 0.71 -17.44
C LYS A 166 7.63 1.31 -16.57
N TYR A 167 7.82 0.79 -15.35
CA TYR A 167 8.94 1.18 -14.48
C TYR A 167 10.28 0.73 -15.05
N LYS A 168 10.40 -0.50 -15.51
CA LYS A 168 11.61 -1.03 -16.15
C LYS A 168 11.96 -0.26 -17.43
N GLY A 169 10.95 0.17 -18.19
CA GLY A 169 11.11 1.00 -19.40
C GLY A 169 11.65 2.41 -19.15
N LEU A 170 11.80 2.84 -17.89
CA LEU A 170 12.46 4.10 -17.53
C LEU A 170 14.00 3.99 -17.55
N LEU A 171 14.52 2.77 -17.57
CA LEU A 171 15.95 2.52 -17.39
C LEU A 171 16.73 2.71 -18.68
N GLU A 172 17.84 3.40 -18.59
CA GLU A 172 18.85 3.46 -19.64
C GLU A 172 19.66 2.15 -19.67
N GLU A 173 20.42 1.94 -20.75
CA GLU A 173 21.20 0.71 -21.01
C GLU A 173 22.12 0.29 -19.86
N LYS A 174 22.59 1.24 -19.06
CA LYS A 174 23.51 0.99 -17.93
C LYS A 174 22.84 1.05 -16.55
N GLU A 175 21.54 1.26 -16.48
CA GLU A 175 20.75 1.34 -15.25
C GLU A 175 20.10 0.00 -14.89
N GLY A 176 19.75 -0.20 -13.64
CA GLY A 176 19.03 -1.37 -13.12
C GLY A 176 19.69 -2.01 -11.92
N PRO A 177 19.03 -2.96 -11.27
CA PRO A 177 19.60 -3.73 -10.18
C PRO A 177 20.89 -4.40 -10.61
N ARG A 178 21.83 -4.57 -9.68
CA ARG A 178 23.14 -5.16 -9.96
C ARG A 178 23.40 -6.36 -9.04
N LEU A 179 24.03 -7.39 -9.62
CA LEU A 179 24.47 -8.59 -8.92
C LEU A 179 26.00 -8.57 -8.86
N MET A 180 26.56 -8.91 -7.70
CA MET A 180 28.01 -9.15 -7.55
C MET A 180 28.27 -10.63 -7.85
N ILE A 181 29.07 -10.89 -8.87
CA ILE A 181 29.46 -12.26 -9.27
C ILE A 181 30.95 -12.43 -9.02
N GLU A 182 31.33 -13.53 -8.44
CA GLU A 182 32.74 -13.92 -8.34
C GLU A 182 33.16 -14.70 -9.60
N LYS A 183 34.09 -14.15 -10.36
CA LYS A 183 34.64 -14.74 -11.54
C LYS A 183 36.16 -14.75 -11.46
N GLU A 184 36.77 -15.94 -11.49
CA GLU A 184 38.24 -16.11 -11.43
C GLU A 184 38.89 -15.38 -10.23
N GLY A 185 38.23 -15.40 -9.06
CA GLY A 185 38.72 -14.74 -7.85
C GLY A 185 38.59 -13.20 -7.84
N LYS A 186 37.87 -12.63 -8.81
CA LYS A 186 37.52 -11.20 -8.85
C LYS A 186 36.02 -11.01 -8.74
N LYS A 187 35.62 -10.03 -7.93
CA LYS A 187 34.21 -9.62 -7.84
C LYS A 187 33.88 -8.66 -8.98
N GLU A 188 33.01 -9.08 -9.88
CA GLU A 188 32.52 -8.27 -10.99
C GLU A 188 31.04 -7.92 -10.76
N GLN A 189 30.64 -6.69 -11.09
CA GLN A 189 29.24 -6.28 -11.07
C GLN A 189 28.58 -6.67 -12.40
N LYS A 190 27.54 -7.51 -12.33
CA LYS A 190 26.69 -7.83 -13.46
C LYS A 190 25.34 -7.15 -13.30
N LYS A 191 24.84 -6.55 -14.39
CA LYS A 191 23.52 -5.92 -14.43
C LYS A 191 22.44 -6.99 -14.47
N ILE A 192 21.43 -6.87 -13.64
CA ILE A 192 20.22 -7.67 -13.67
C ILE A 192 19.14 -6.84 -14.36
N ILE A 193 18.96 -6.98 -15.66
CA ILE A 193 17.86 -6.33 -16.38
C ILE A 193 16.66 -7.26 -16.47
N ASP A 194 16.95 -8.55 -16.57
CA ASP A 194 15.95 -9.60 -16.76
C ASP A 194 16.16 -10.68 -15.71
N ILE A 195 15.17 -10.84 -14.85
CA ILE A 195 15.19 -11.86 -13.80
C ILE A 195 14.70 -13.19 -14.36
N GLU A 196 14.10 -13.22 -15.57
CA GLU A 196 13.70 -14.45 -16.23
C GLU A 196 14.91 -15.29 -16.70
N GLY A 197 16.05 -14.66 -17.00
CA GLY A 197 17.32 -15.35 -17.25
C GLY A 197 18.00 -16.02 -16.04
N ILE A 198 17.29 -16.12 -14.92
CA ILE A 198 17.77 -16.70 -13.65
C ILE A 198 18.00 -18.20 -13.74
N GLU A 199 17.36 -18.91 -14.67
CA GLU A 199 17.46 -20.38 -14.78
C GLU A 199 18.89 -20.89 -15.03
N GLU A 200 19.77 -20.05 -15.60
CA GLU A 200 21.14 -20.44 -15.93
C GLU A 200 22.14 -20.31 -14.76
N LYS A 201 21.83 -19.53 -13.70
CA LYS A 201 22.70 -19.35 -12.51
C LYS A 201 21.90 -19.16 -11.22
N PRO A 202 21.33 -20.22 -10.69
CA PRO A 202 20.31 -20.13 -9.65
C PRO A 202 20.83 -19.63 -8.29
N ASP A 203 22.07 -19.92 -7.91
CA ASP A 203 22.53 -19.71 -6.53
C ASP A 203 22.87 -18.23 -6.23
N GLU A 204 23.61 -17.56 -7.13
CA GLU A 204 23.95 -16.14 -6.99
C GLU A 204 22.71 -15.24 -7.00
N TYR A 205 21.70 -15.60 -7.80
CA TYR A 205 20.43 -14.90 -7.85
C TYR A 205 19.58 -15.14 -6.61
N LYS A 206 19.56 -16.38 -6.09
CA LYS A 206 18.84 -16.69 -4.85
C LYS A 206 19.35 -15.87 -3.68
N GLU A 207 20.68 -15.76 -3.53
CA GLU A 207 21.29 -14.92 -2.49
C GLU A 207 20.86 -13.47 -2.64
N ARG A 208 20.86 -12.94 -3.86
CA ARG A 208 20.43 -11.57 -4.14
C ARG A 208 18.95 -11.35 -3.81
N ILE A 209 18.08 -12.26 -4.25
CA ILE A 209 16.65 -12.20 -3.94
C ILE A 209 16.43 -12.25 -2.43
N GLN A 210 17.12 -13.13 -1.70
CA GLN A 210 17.02 -13.22 -0.24
C GLN A 210 17.49 -11.93 0.47
N GLU A 211 18.52 -11.30 -0.06
CA GLU A 211 18.98 -10.00 0.45
C GLU A 211 17.91 -8.93 0.23
N ASP A 212 17.34 -8.84 -0.97
CA ASP A 212 16.32 -7.85 -1.30
C ASP A 212 14.99 -8.11 -0.58
N ILE A 213 14.62 -9.36 -0.29
CA ILE A 213 13.51 -9.71 0.60
C ILE A 213 13.76 -9.12 1.99
N ARG A 214 14.92 -9.39 2.59
CA ARG A 214 15.27 -8.85 3.91
C ARG A 214 15.26 -7.32 3.94
N ASN A 215 15.74 -6.67 2.88
CA ASN A 215 15.72 -5.21 2.77
C ASN A 215 14.29 -4.67 2.64
N THR A 216 13.44 -5.32 1.84
CA THR A 216 12.04 -4.95 1.63
C THR A 216 11.21 -5.11 2.91
N LEU A 217 11.38 -6.25 3.59
CA LEU A 217 10.62 -6.56 4.80
C LEU A 217 11.24 -5.97 6.07
N LYS A 218 12.43 -5.36 5.95
CA LYS A 218 13.25 -4.80 7.03
C LYS A 218 13.80 -5.90 7.96
N LYS A 219 14.79 -5.55 8.79
CA LYS A 219 15.55 -6.53 9.59
C LYS A 219 14.71 -7.36 10.57
N GLU A 220 13.60 -6.81 11.04
CA GLU A 220 12.71 -7.41 12.04
C GLU A 220 11.45 -8.02 11.39
N GLY A 221 11.42 -8.07 10.05
CA GLY A 221 10.36 -8.66 9.26
C GLY A 221 10.51 -10.17 9.09
N GLY A 222 9.57 -10.75 8.33
CA GLY A 222 9.59 -12.15 7.94
C GLY A 222 10.66 -12.46 6.89
N ASP A 223 10.62 -13.67 6.38
CA ASP A 223 11.54 -14.22 5.40
C ASP A 223 11.00 -14.23 3.95
N GLY A 224 9.82 -13.65 3.73
CA GLY A 224 9.13 -13.64 2.45
C GLY A 224 8.34 -14.91 2.13
N SER A 225 8.14 -15.78 3.10
CA SER A 225 7.46 -17.08 2.89
C SER A 225 5.99 -16.96 2.48
N THR A 226 5.33 -15.83 2.77
CA THR A 226 3.95 -15.55 2.33
C THR A 226 3.86 -14.93 0.94
N TYR A 227 4.98 -14.64 0.30
CA TYR A 227 5.06 -14.10 -1.05
C TYR A 227 5.35 -15.22 -2.05
N ASN A 228 4.70 -15.18 -3.20
CA ASN A 228 5.00 -16.11 -4.29
C ASN A 228 6.34 -15.76 -4.97
N GLU A 229 6.84 -16.64 -5.84
CA GLU A 229 8.16 -16.47 -6.45
C GLU A 229 8.25 -15.21 -7.34
N GLU A 230 7.18 -14.85 -8.03
CA GLU A 230 7.14 -13.61 -8.83
C GLU A 230 7.19 -12.36 -7.94
N GLN A 231 6.46 -12.36 -6.84
CA GLN A 231 6.51 -11.27 -5.87
C GLN A 231 7.90 -11.14 -5.22
N LYS A 232 8.57 -12.25 -4.94
CA LYS A 232 9.95 -12.24 -4.42
C LYS A 232 10.93 -11.64 -5.44
N LYS A 233 10.79 -11.96 -6.72
CA LYS A 233 11.57 -11.34 -7.79
C LYS A 233 11.29 -9.83 -7.90
N LEU A 234 10.03 -9.42 -7.74
CA LEU A 234 9.68 -8.00 -7.73
C LEU A 234 10.33 -7.22 -6.58
N MET A 235 10.67 -7.85 -5.45
CA MET A 235 11.37 -7.19 -4.35
C MET A 235 12.76 -6.66 -4.75
N VAL A 236 13.41 -7.27 -5.74
CA VAL A 236 14.65 -6.74 -6.32
C VAL A 236 14.41 -5.39 -6.99
N TRP A 237 13.34 -5.28 -7.76
CA TRP A 237 12.94 -4.05 -8.43
C TRP A 237 12.41 -3.01 -7.46
N TYR A 238 11.66 -3.46 -6.43
CA TYR A 238 11.19 -2.60 -5.34
C TYR A 238 12.37 -1.91 -4.61
N ASN A 239 13.40 -2.68 -4.27
CA ASN A 239 14.61 -2.12 -3.66
C ASN A 239 15.28 -1.11 -4.60
N TYR A 240 15.42 -1.43 -5.87
CA TYR A 240 16.05 -0.54 -6.83
C TYR A 240 15.28 0.77 -7.00
N PHE A 241 13.97 0.71 -7.26
CA PHE A 241 13.18 1.89 -7.56
C PHE A 241 12.81 2.72 -6.33
N PHE A 242 12.45 2.07 -5.22
CA PHE A 242 11.80 2.76 -4.10
C PHE A 242 12.65 2.88 -2.84
N LEU A 243 13.62 2.01 -2.61
CA LEU A 243 14.53 2.14 -1.48
C LEU A 243 15.80 2.90 -1.84
N ASN A 244 16.27 2.78 -3.08
CA ASN A 244 17.56 3.36 -3.50
C ASN A 244 17.43 4.60 -4.40
N ARG A 245 16.38 4.72 -5.19
CA ARG A 245 16.22 5.81 -6.18
C ARG A 245 15.29 6.94 -5.71
N GLY A 246 14.30 6.63 -4.88
CA GLY A 246 13.33 7.58 -4.34
C GLY A 246 11.94 7.47 -4.97
N LYS A 247 10.94 7.35 -4.11
CA LYS A 247 9.55 7.05 -4.47
C LYS A 247 8.89 8.13 -5.35
N PRO A 248 8.84 9.43 -4.94
CA PRO A 248 8.05 10.42 -5.66
C PRO A 248 8.49 10.59 -7.11
N SER A 249 9.78 10.78 -7.34
CA SER A 249 10.33 10.98 -8.70
C SER A 249 10.13 9.76 -9.60
N THR A 250 10.26 8.56 -9.04
CA THR A 250 10.08 7.32 -9.79
C THR A 250 8.64 7.17 -10.26
N HIS A 251 7.64 7.45 -9.41
CA HIS A 251 6.23 7.41 -9.79
C HIS A 251 5.88 8.46 -10.84
N ILE A 252 6.34 9.69 -10.67
CA ILE A 252 6.09 10.78 -11.64
C ILE A 252 6.64 10.40 -13.03
N LEU A 253 7.85 9.87 -13.08
CA LEU A 253 8.46 9.43 -14.34
C LEU A 253 7.71 8.25 -14.95
N ALA A 254 7.31 7.26 -14.16
CA ALA A 254 6.55 6.12 -14.64
C ALA A 254 5.19 6.55 -15.19
N LEU A 255 4.45 7.39 -14.46
CA LEU A 255 3.17 7.94 -14.90
C LEU A 255 3.28 8.72 -16.21
N SER A 256 4.41 9.41 -16.46
CA SER A 256 4.63 10.12 -17.73
C SER A 256 4.76 9.19 -18.94
N LYS A 257 4.94 7.89 -18.73
CA LYS A 257 5.03 6.85 -19.77
C LYS A 257 3.78 5.97 -19.86
N MET A 258 2.78 6.25 -19.07
CA MET A 258 1.49 5.54 -19.04
C MET A 258 0.42 6.42 -19.65
N ASP A 259 -0.37 5.87 -20.54
CA ASP A 259 -1.58 6.53 -21.02
C ASP A 259 -2.81 6.11 -20.19
N GLU A 260 -3.96 6.65 -20.53
CA GLU A 260 -5.23 6.38 -19.84
C GLU A 260 -5.62 4.89 -19.94
N PHE A 261 -5.35 4.25 -21.07
CA PHE A 261 -5.62 2.83 -21.27
C PHE A 261 -4.73 1.96 -20.41
N ASP A 262 -3.43 2.28 -20.34
CA ASP A 262 -2.50 1.58 -19.45
C ASP A 262 -3.02 1.56 -18.02
N LEU A 263 -3.43 2.74 -17.52
CA LEU A 263 -3.90 2.90 -16.14
C LEU A 263 -5.23 2.18 -15.89
N LEU A 264 -6.19 2.26 -16.82
CA LEU A 264 -7.49 1.61 -16.67
C LEU A 264 -7.41 0.09 -16.77
N PHE A 265 -6.60 -0.43 -17.72
CA PHE A 265 -6.49 -1.88 -17.93
C PHE A 265 -5.76 -2.61 -16.80
N ASN A 266 -4.83 -1.92 -16.15
CA ASN A 266 -3.97 -2.52 -15.12
C ASN A 266 -4.22 -1.92 -13.72
N ILE A 267 -5.34 -1.25 -13.53
CA ILE A 267 -5.69 -0.70 -12.20
C ILE A 267 -5.70 -1.80 -11.14
N PRO A 268 -4.96 -1.65 -10.03
CA PRO A 268 -5.03 -2.61 -8.95
C PRO A 268 -6.45 -2.74 -8.38
N LEU A 269 -6.88 -3.97 -8.09
CA LEU A 269 -8.24 -4.24 -7.59
C LEU A 269 -8.58 -3.48 -6.31
N GLU A 270 -7.60 -3.27 -5.45
CA GLU A 270 -7.74 -2.49 -4.22
C GLU A 270 -8.10 -1.04 -4.52
N ILE A 271 -7.40 -0.45 -5.48
CA ILE A 271 -7.62 0.95 -5.93
C ILE A 271 -8.95 1.05 -6.66
N GLU A 272 -9.30 0.10 -7.52
CA GLU A 272 -10.61 0.07 -8.20
C GLU A 272 -11.76 0.06 -7.19
N ARG A 273 -11.67 -0.80 -6.14
CA ARG A 273 -12.69 -0.87 -5.09
C ARG A 273 -12.79 0.42 -4.28
N LEU A 274 -11.65 1.05 -3.99
CA LEU A 274 -11.59 2.35 -3.32
C LEU A 274 -12.29 3.43 -4.16
N ILE A 275 -12.00 3.51 -5.45
CA ILE A 275 -12.62 4.48 -6.38
C ILE A 275 -14.13 4.26 -6.45
N ARG A 276 -14.59 3.03 -6.58
CA ARG A 276 -16.03 2.70 -6.54
C ARG A 276 -16.69 3.11 -5.21
N ALA A 277 -15.96 3.05 -4.10
CA ALA A 277 -16.47 3.55 -2.82
C ALA A 277 -16.56 5.08 -2.81
N ALA A 278 -15.58 5.77 -3.37
CA ALA A 278 -15.60 7.23 -3.53
C ALA A 278 -16.79 7.69 -4.37
N GLU A 279 -17.04 7.05 -5.51
CA GLU A 279 -18.20 7.33 -6.38
C GLU A 279 -19.53 7.14 -5.65
N ARG A 280 -19.66 6.05 -4.89
CA ARG A 280 -20.88 5.81 -4.09
C ARG A 280 -21.13 6.89 -3.05
N ILE A 281 -20.10 7.45 -2.45
CA ILE A 281 -20.22 8.52 -1.46
C ILE A 281 -20.62 9.83 -2.15
N LEU A 282 -19.97 10.17 -3.27
CA LEU A 282 -20.25 11.41 -4.02
C LEU A 282 -21.65 11.39 -4.65
N ASN A 283 -22.12 10.24 -5.14
CA ASN A 283 -23.43 10.10 -5.79
C ASN A 283 -24.61 9.98 -4.80
N LYS A 284 -24.36 9.84 -3.51
CA LYS A 284 -25.42 9.79 -2.48
C LYS A 284 -25.93 11.18 -2.05
N LYS A 285 -25.41 12.22 -2.65
CA LYS A 285 -25.90 13.62 -2.48
C LYS A 285 -26.75 14.03 -3.65
#